data_fa0ad115aeea306d2ae82807f8d87881
#
_entry.id   fa0ad115aeea306d2ae82807f8d87881
#
_cell.length_a   1.000
_cell.length_b   1.000
_cell.length_c   1.000
_cell.angle_alpha   90.00
_cell.angle_beta   90.00
_cell.angle_gamma   90.00
#
_symmetry.space_group_name_H-M   'P 1'
#
loop_
_entity.id
_entity.type
_entity.pdbx_description
1 polymer ?
#
loop_
_entity_poly.entity_id
_entity_poly.type
_entity_poly.pdbx_seq_one_letter_code
_entity_poly.pdbx_strand_id
1 'polypeptide(L)'
;SQKSTYLDLVSEVDKKAEEKIVNWIESNFPEHSILAEESGTSDKESKYKWVIDPLDGTTNYVHGFPIFSISIALMENETPILGVIYIPYLKEMYTAVRNKGAYLNGKPIKVNKKSDLKESLLVTGFPYNLTEDEYNNINIFSTLLLKARGIRRIGSAAYDLACVAAGKLDAFWELKLSPWDVKAGIVIIKEAGGKVIETDYHGHYLILAGPVELTDKLYEEIKKVHS
;
A
#
# COMPACT_ATOMS: atom_id res chain seq x y z
N SER A 1 20.66 10.75 23.40
CA SER A 1 21.20 11.44 22.20
C SER A 1 21.35 10.53 20.97
N GLN A 2 21.51 9.20 21.13
CA GLN A 2 21.58 8.29 19.96
C GLN A 2 20.23 8.01 19.25
N LYS A 3 19.10 8.15 19.94
CA LYS A 3 17.76 7.95 19.32
C LYS A 3 17.37 9.08 18.36
N SER A 4 17.81 10.31 18.62
CA SER A 4 17.57 11.44 17.71
C SER A 4 18.33 11.26 16.39
N THR A 5 19.57 10.78 16.42
CA THR A 5 20.44 10.64 15.25
C THR A 5 19.92 9.59 14.23
N TYR A 6 19.25 8.53 14.68
CA TYR A 6 18.67 7.52 13.78
C TYR A 6 17.40 8.01 13.08
N LEU A 7 16.50 8.67 13.83
CA LEU A 7 15.31 9.28 13.26
C LEU A 7 15.66 10.42 12.30
N ASP A 8 16.70 11.21 12.63
CA ASP A 8 17.17 12.29 11.77
C ASP A 8 17.78 11.77 10.45
N LEU A 9 18.52 10.63 10.49
CA LEU A 9 19.08 10.00 9.29
C LEU A 9 18.00 9.43 8.36
N VAL A 10 16.95 8.85 8.91
CA VAL A 10 15.81 8.34 8.13
C VAL A 10 15.11 9.48 7.44
N SER A 11 14.73 10.53 8.18
CA SER A 11 14.15 11.75 7.61
C SER A 11 15.01 12.38 6.50
N GLU A 12 16.34 12.25 6.54
CA GLU A 12 17.22 12.69 5.45
C GLU A 12 17.15 11.80 4.20
N VAL A 13 17.05 10.48 4.38
CA VAL A 13 16.94 9.53 3.23
C VAL A 13 15.60 9.70 2.54
N ASP A 14 14.51 9.79 3.31
CA ASP A 14 13.16 10.01 2.79
C ASP A 14 13.11 11.29 1.97
N LYS A 15 13.54 12.41 2.55
CA LYS A 15 13.57 13.71 1.88
C LYS A 15 14.43 13.72 0.62
N LYS A 16 15.62 13.11 0.66
CA LYS A 16 16.50 13.04 -0.52
C LYS A 16 15.94 12.16 -1.63
N ALA A 17 15.25 11.07 -1.26
CA ALA A 17 14.58 10.20 -2.23
C ALA A 17 13.40 10.94 -2.86
N GLU A 18 12.56 11.58 -2.05
CA GLU A 18 11.43 12.37 -2.53
C GLU A 18 11.89 13.53 -3.42
N GLU A 19 12.89 14.30 -3.01
CA GLU A 19 13.43 15.41 -3.80
C GLU A 19 13.86 14.97 -5.20
N LYS A 20 14.52 13.82 -5.31
CA LYS A 20 14.92 13.28 -6.62
C LYS A 20 13.72 12.92 -7.49
N ILE A 21 12.70 12.29 -6.90
CA ILE A 21 11.49 11.87 -7.62
C ILE A 21 10.71 13.12 -8.05
N VAL A 22 10.48 14.05 -7.14
CA VAL A 22 9.75 15.31 -7.39
C VAL A 22 10.45 16.13 -8.47
N ASN A 23 11.75 16.37 -8.35
CA ASN A 23 12.54 17.12 -9.34
C ASN A 23 12.47 16.48 -10.73
N TRP A 24 12.51 15.16 -10.82
CA TRP A 24 12.36 14.47 -12.09
C TRP A 24 10.96 14.64 -12.68
N ILE A 25 9.92 14.53 -11.85
CA ILE A 25 8.53 14.72 -12.27
C ILE A 25 8.32 16.17 -12.75
N GLU A 26 8.74 17.15 -11.97
CA GLU A 26 8.59 18.57 -12.33
C GLU A 26 9.33 18.95 -13.62
N SER A 27 10.47 18.34 -13.85
CA SER A 27 11.25 18.57 -15.08
C SER A 27 10.60 17.97 -16.33
N ASN A 28 9.87 16.84 -16.18
CA ASN A 28 9.28 16.12 -17.32
C ASN A 28 7.77 16.38 -17.48
N PHE A 29 7.08 16.72 -16.39
CA PHE A 29 5.63 16.95 -16.33
C PHE A 29 5.32 18.21 -15.50
N PRO A 30 5.77 19.40 -15.93
CA PRO A 30 5.70 20.63 -15.14
C PRO A 30 4.27 21.05 -14.79
N GLU A 31 3.27 20.61 -15.58
CA GLU A 31 1.86 20.93 -15.38
C GLU A 31 1.14 19.97 -14.42
N HIS A 32 1.78 18.84 -14.00
CA HIS A 32 1.12 17.88 -13.13
C HIS A 32 1.19 18.32 -11.66
N SER A 33 0.12 18.05 -10.91
CA SER A 33 0.10 18.17 -9.45
C SER A 33 0.90 17.05 -8.80
N ILE A 34 1.37 17.27 -7.58
CA ILE A 34 2.09 16.28 -6.78
C ILE A 34 1.49 16.25 -5.36
N LEU A 35 1.29 15.05 -4.84
CA LEU A 35 1.04 14.75 -3.43
C LEU A 35 2.14 13.81 -2.96
N ALA A 36 2.98 14.26 -2.06
CA ALA A 36 4.10 13.48 -1.53
C ALA A 36 4.05 13.46 0.00
N GLU A 37 4.57 12.38 0.61
CA GLU A 37 4.49 12.17 2.05
C GLU A 37 5.22 13.26 2.84
N GLU A 38 6.44 13.60 2.43
CA GLU A 38 7.32 14.49 3.18
C GLU A 38 7.07 15.99 2.88
N SER A 39 6.89 16.35 1.62
CA SER A 39 6.72 17.74 1.19
C SER A 39 5.26 18.17 1.09
N GLY A 40 4.31 17.23 1.18
CA GLY A 40 2.88 17.52 1.08
C GLY A 40 2.41 17.74 -0.35
N THR A 41 1.54 18.72 -0.55
CA THR A 41 0.84 18.93 -1.83
C THR A 41 1.39 20.12 -2.59
N SER A 42 1.69 19.91 -3.88
CA SER A 42 1.90 20.95 -4.89
C SER A 42 0.75 20.86 -5.89
N ASP A 43 -0.31 21.64 -5.66
CA ASP A 43 -1.49 21.65 -6.53
C ASP A 43 -1.29 22.58 -7.73
N LYS A 44 -1.64 22.07 -8.90
CA LYS A 44 -1.70 22.81 -10.18
C LYS A 44 -3.07 22.58 -10.82
N GLU A 45 -3.48 23.43 -11.76
CA GLU A 45 -4.70 23.21 -12.55
C GLU A 45 -4.49 22.06 -13.55
N SER A 46 -4.44 20.82 -13.03
CA SER A 46 -4.18 19.63 -13.81
C SER A 46 -5.11 18.49 -13.41
N LYS A 47 -5.58 17.74 -14.40
CA LYS A 47 -6.27 16.48 -14.14
C LYS A 47 -5.32 15.37 -13.71
N TYR A 48 -4.01 15.56 -13.83
CA TYR A 48 -3.00 14.60 -13.45
C TYR A 48 -2.32 14.99 -12.13
N LYS A 49 -2.24 14.01 -11.22
CA LYS A 49 -1.59 14.16 -9.91
C LYS A 49 -0.72 12.94 -9.63
N TRP A 50 0.56 13.16 -9.36
CA TRP A 50 1.45 12.13 -8.85
C TRP A 50 1.25 11.98 -7.34
N VAL A 51 1.22 10.74 -6.86
CA VAL A 51 1.10 10.41 -5.45
C VAL A 51 2.32 9.56 -5.09
N ILE A 52 3.10 10.02 -4.11
CA ILE A 52 4.46 9.51 -3.87
C ILE A 52 4.65 9.20 -2.39
N ASP A 53 5.13 7.99 -2.12
CA ASP A 53 5.77 7.60 -0.88
C ASP A 53 7.23 7.23 -1.20
N PRO A 54 8.19 8.02 -0.73
CA PRO A 54 9.61 7.80 -1.04
C PRO A 54 10.21 6.61 -0.28
N LEU A 55 9.61 6.23 0.87
CA LEU A 55 10.11 5.13 1.71
C LEU A 55 9.00 4.52 2.58
N ASP A 56 8.08 3.76 2.00
CA ASP A 56 7.12 2.95 2.75
C ASP A 56 7.85 1.83 3.52
N GLY A 57 7.59 1.73 4.82
CA GLY A 57 8.27 0.81 5.72
C GLY A 57 9.49 1.42 6.41
N THR A 58 9.42 2.70 6.76
CA THR A 58 10.47 3.46 7.45
C THR A 58 11.00 2.74 8.70
N THR A 59 10.12 2.14 9.50
CA THR A 59 10.52 1.33 10.67
C THR A 59 11.42 0.16 10.27
N ASN A 60 11.06 -0.55 9.20
CA ASN A 60 11.88 -1.66 8.68
C ASN A 60 13.25 -1.18 8.24
N TYR A 61 13.28 -0.06 7.51
CA TYR A 61 14.52 0.54 7.03
C TYR A 61 15.46 0.90 8.18
N VAL A 62 14.95 1.57 9.23
CA VAL A 62 15.73 1.94 10.43
C VAL A 62 16.33 0.73 11.12
N HIS A 63 15.56 -0.35 11.21
CA HIS A 63 16.00 -1.59 11.88
C HIS A 63 16.85 -2.50 10.98
N GLY A 64 17.16 -2.10 9.74
CA GLY A 64 17.89 -2.95 8.79
C GLY A 64 17.10 -4.17 8.32
N PHE A 65 15.77 -4.18 8.51
CA PHE A 65 14.91 -5.24 7.97
C PHE A 65 14.72 -5.00 6.47
N PRO A 66 15.01 -6.00 5.60
CA PRO A 66 15.19 -5.76 4.16
C PRO A 66 13.87 -5.62 3.37
N ILE A 67 12.81 -5.15 4.01
CA ILE A 67 11.51 -4.93 3.40
C ILE A 67 11.07 -3.47 3.61
N PHE A 68 11.27 -2.69 2.59
CA PHE A 68 10.80 -1.31 2.44
C PHE A 68 10.63 -1.02 0.96
N SER A 69 9.81 -0.07 0.60
CA SER A 69 9.45 0.18 -0.80
C SER A 69 9.36 1.67 -1.14
N ILE A 70 9.45 1.95 -2.43
CA ILE A 70 9.12 3.25 -3.03
C ILE A 70 7.79 3.04 -3.74
N SER A 71 6.78 3.87 -3.44
CA SER A 71 5.46 3.79 -4.03
C SER A 71 5.16 5.06 -4.84
N ILE A 72 4.84 4.90 -6.13
CA ILE A 72 4.54 6.03 -7.01
C ILE A 72 3.27 5.69 -7.81
N ALA A 73 2.27 6.55 -7.73
CA ALA A 73 1.07 6.46 -8.55
C ALA A 73 0.86 7.72 -9.39
N LEU A 74 0.25 7.57 -10.56
CA LEU A 74 -0.32 8.67 -11.33
C LEU A 74 -1.83 8.57 -11.29
N MET A 75 -2.47 9.64 -10.85
CA MET A 75 -3.92 9.83 -10.87
C MET A 75 -4.35 10.60 -12.11
N GLU A 76 -5.48 10.23 -12.70
CA GLU A 76 -6.24 11.07 -13.62
C GLU A 76 -7.56 11.45 -12.91
N ASN A 77 -7.68 12.70 -12.49
CA ASN A 77 -8.66 13.16 -11.51
C ASN A 77 -8.56 12.29 -10.24
N GLU A 78 -9.66 11.69 -9.80
CA GLU A 78 -9.67 10.80 -8.61
C GLU A 78 -9.33 9.33 -8.91
N THR A 79 -9.00 8.99 -10.17
CA THR A 79 -8.77 7.60 -10.57
C THR A 79 -7.27 7.33 -10.73
N PRO A 80 -6.70 6.37 -10.00
CA PRO A 80 -5.32 5.95 -10.21
C PRO A 80 -5.20 5.18 -11.53
N ILE A 81 -4.26 5.57 -12.39
CA ILE A 81 -4.09 5.04 -13.76
C ILE A 81 -2.74 4.37 -14.00
N LEU A 82 -1.75 4.66 -13.18
CA LEU A 82 -0.43 4.03 -13.21
C LEU A 82 0.03 3.80 -11.77
N GLY A 83 0.67 2.68 -11.53
CA GLY A 83 1.29 2.35 -10.25
C GLY A 83 2.66 1.71 -10.43
N VAL A 84 3.62 2.14 -9.64
CA VAL A 84 4.95 1.54 -9.51
C VAL A 84 5.25 1.35 -8.05
N ILE A 85 5.64 0.13 -7.66
CA ILE A 85 6.17 -0.18 -6.34
C ILE A 85 7.51 -0.87 -6.53
N TYR A 86 8.57 -0.30 -5.95
CA TYR A 86 9.92 -0.85 -6.05
C TYR A 86 10.47 -1.22 -4.68
N ILE A 87 10.93 -2.45 -4.54
CA ILE A 87 11.56 -2.97 -3.32
C ILE A 87 13.07 -3.09 -3.59
N PRO A 88 13.87 -2.11 -3.16
CA PRO A 88 15.28 -1.99 -3.54
C PRO A 88 16.12 -3.21 -3.15
N TYR A 89 15.92 -3.72 -1.92
CA TYR A 89 16.71 -4.84 -1.42
C TYR A 89 16.44 -6.13 -2.20
N LEU A 90 15.18 -6.39 -2.57
CA LEU A 90 14.78 -7.57 -3.34
C LEU A 90 14.96 -7.39 -4.84
N LYS A 91 15.21 -6.17 -5.32
CA LYS A 91 15.26 -5.80 -6.74
C LYS A 91 13.96 -6.21 -7.47
N GLU A 92 12.84 -6.05 -6.77
CA GLU A 92 11.50 -6.33 -7.29
C GLU A 92 10.83 -5.01 -7.67
N MET A 93 10.44 -4.87 -8.93
CA MET A 93 9.70 -3.72 -9.44
C MET A 93 8.35 -4.19 -9.95
N TYR A 94 7.30 -3.78 -9.25
CA TYR A 94 5.91 -4.02 -9.63
C TYR A 94 5.39 -2.81 -10.38
N THR A 95 4.77 -3.05 -11.52
CA THR A 95 4.25 -1.98 -12.38
C THR A 95 2.90 -2.33 -12.94
N ALA A 96 2.02 -1.35 -13.08
CA ALA A 96 0.77 -1.48 -13.80
C ALA A 96 0.35 -0.15 -14.44
N VAL A 97 -0.32 -0.25 -15.57
CA VAL A 97 -1.01 0.87 -16.22
C VAL A 97 -2.42 0.41 -16.52
N ARG A 98 -3.41 1.27 -16.31
CA ARG A 98 -4.83 0.99 -16.56
C ARG A 98 -5.05 0.37 -17.93
N ASN A 99 -5.70 -0.82 -17.97
CA ASN A 99 -5.99 -1.64 -19.15
C ASN A 99 -4.74 -2.21 -19.84
N LYS A 100 -3.60 -2.33 -19.16
CA LYS A 100 -2.36 -2.88 -19.73
C LYS A 100 -1.81 -4.08 -18.95
N GLY A 101 -2.48 -4.45 -17.84
CA GLY A 101 -2.04 -5.52 -16.95
C GLY A 101 -0.99 -5.09 -15.93
N ALA A 102 -0.68 -6.01 -15.02
CA ALA A 102 0.31 -5.84 -13.96
C ALA A 102 1.53 -6.75 -14.17
N TYR A 103 2.69 -6.28 -13.75
CA TYR A 103 3.98 -6.93 -14.03
C TYR A 103 4.90 -6.85 -12.82
N LEU A 104 5.68 -7.92 -12.60
CA LEU A 104 6.84 -7.97 -11.71
C LEU A 104 8.10 -8.14 -12.55
N ASN A 105 9.00 -7.18 -12.53
CA ASN A 105 10.23 -7.18 -13.35
C ASN A 105 9.95 -7.51 -14.82
N GLY A 106 8.89 -6.92 -15.38
CA GLY A 106 8.45 -7.11 -16.74
C GLY A 106 7.72 -8.44 -17.04
N LYS A 107 7.55 -9.34 -16.05
CA LYS A 107 6.77 -10.57 -16.18
C LYS A 107 5.35 -10.36 -15.71
N PRO A 108 4.31 -10.77 -16.47
CA PRO A 108 2.93 -10.63 -16.05
C PRO A 108 2.64 -11.33 -14.72
N ILE A 109 1.88 -10.66 -13.86
CA ILE A 109 1.42 -11.20 -12.58
C ILE A 109 -0.11 -11.20 -12.51
N LYS A 110 -0.64 -12.06 -11.63
CA LYS A 110 -2.08 -12.11 -11.31
C LYS A 110 -2.26 -12.45 -9.84
N VAL A 111 -3.34 -11.93 -9.24
CA VAL A 111 -3.82 -12.41 -7.94
C VAL A 111 -4.09 -13.92 -8.03
N ASN A 112 -4.02 -14.61 -6.89
CA ASN A 112 -4.39 -16.02 -6.86
C ASN A 112 -5.92 -16.22 -7.00
N LYS A 113 -6.38 -17.47 -6.94
CA LYS A 113 -7.80 -17.82 -7.09
C LYS A 113 -8.44 -18.34 -5.80
N LYS A 114 -7.82 -18.11 -4.65
CA LYS A 114 -8.36 -18.57 -3.38
C LYS A 114 -9.64 -17.81 -3.02
N SER A 115 -10.55 -18.53 -2.42
CA SER A 115 -11.84 -18.01 -1.98
C SER A 115 -12.22 -18.41 -0.56
N ASP A 116 -11.41 -19.27 0.10
CA ASP A 116 -11.64 -19.70 1.48
C ASP A 116 -10.59 -19.10 2.42
N LEU A 117 -11.07 -18.44 3.48
CA LEU A 117 -10.22 -17.85 4.51
C LEU A 117 -9.32 -18.88 5.21
N LYS A 118 -9.84 -20.10 5.47
CA LYS A 118 -9.08 -21.16 6.13
C LYS A 118 -7.84 -21.62 5.36
N GLU A 119 -7.84 -21.40 4.06
CA GLU A 119 -6.71 -21.75 3.20
C GLU A 119 -5.83 -20.53 2.90
N SER A 120 -6.23 -19.34 3.34
CA SER A 120 -5.63 -18.07 2.91
C SER A 120 -4.56 -17.57 3.87
N LEU A 121 -3.46 -17.10 3.29
CA LEU A 121 -2.41 -16.37 3.95
C LEU A 121 -2.68 -14.87 3.78
N LEU A 122 -3.21 -14.26 4.82
CA LEU A 122 -3.58 -12.85 4.82
C LEU A 122 -2.40 -11.96 5.22
N VAL A 123 -2.51 -10.67 4.93
CA VAL A 123 -1.54 -9.65 5.36
C VAL A 123 -2.23 -8.36 5.78
N THR A 124 -1.66 -7.69 6.79
CA THR A 124 -2.18 -6.44 7.35
C THR A 124 -1.09 -5.62 8.02
N GLY A 125 -1.39 -4.36 8.30
CA GLY A 125 -0.64 -3.49 9.19
C GLY A 125 -1.50 -2.93 10.32
N PHE A 126 -0.90 -2.06 11.11
CA PHE A 126 -1.54 -1.42 12.24
C PHE A 126 -1.18 0.07 12.28
N PRO A 127 -2.13 0.96 12.59
CA PRO A 127 -1.82 2.37 12.79
C PRO A 127 -0.89 2.56 14.01
N TYR A 128 -0.11 3.63 14.00
CA TYR A 128 0.85 3.91 15.08
C TYR A 128 0.19 4.25 16.42
N ASN A 129 -1.06 4.75 16.41
CA ASN A 129 -1.80 5.19 17.61
C ASN A 129 -2.75 4.11 18.17
N LEU A 130 -2.27 2.88 18.33
CA LEU A 130 -3.06 1.71 18.74
C LEU A 130 -3.83 1.89 20.07
N THR A 131 -3.29 2.66 21.01
CA THR A 131 -3.88 2.83 22.36
C THR A 131 -4.90 3.96 22.44
N GLU A 132 -5.00 4.80 21.41
CA GLU A 132 -5.83 6.00 21.40
C GLU A 132 -7.21 5.79 20.79
N ASP A 133 -7.41 4.64 20.11
CA ASP A 133 -8.61 4.37 19.35
C ASP A 133 -9.00 2.89 19.44
N GLU A 134 -10.26 2.64 19.77
CA GLU A 134 -10.81 1.26 19.81
C GLU A 134 -10.89 0.59 18.42
N TYR A 135 -11.00 1.38 17.35
CA TYR A 135 -11.00 0.89 15.96
C TYR A 135 -9.58 0.84 15.40
N ASN A 136 -8.71 0.08 16.06
CA ASN A 136 -7.26 0.05 15.83
C ASN A 136 -6.74 -1.20 15.13
N ASN A 137 -7.58 -1.99 14.49
CA ASN A 137 -7.27 -3.26 13.83
C ASN A 137 -7.03 -4.49 14.74
N ILE A 138 -6.84 -4.34 16.05
CA ILE A 138 -6.55 -5.48 16.94
C ILE A 138 -7.71 -6.48 16.95
N ASN A 139 -8.95 -6.01 17.08
CA ASN A 139 -10.13 -6.87 17.13
C ASN A 139 -10.36 -7.59 15.79
N ILE A 140 -10.15 -6.88 14.67
CA ILE A 140 -10.21 -7.46 13.32
C ILE A 140 -9.14 -8.54 13.16
N PHE A 141 -7.89 -8.22 13.51
CA PHE A 141 -6.77 -9.15 13.46
C PHE A 141 -7.03 -10.41 14.29
N SER A 142 -7.46 -10.26 15.55
CA SER A 142 -7.74 -11.38 16.45
C SER A 142 -8.84 -12.29 15.92
N THR A 143 -9.91 -11.70 15.36
CA THR A 143 -11.01 -12.43 14.75
C THR A 143 -10.58 -13.21 13.52
N LEU A 144 -9.83 -12.57 12.62
CA LEU A 144 -9.37 -13.19 11.38
C LEU A 144 -8.27 -14.23 11.61
N LEU A 145 -7.45 -14.06 12.63
CA LEU A 145 -6.40 -15.03 12.99
C LEU A 145 -6.97 -16.42 13.29
N LEU A 146 -8.18 -16.48 13.86
CA LEU A 146 -8.86 -17.75 14.16
C LEU A 146 -9.54 -18.37 12.93
N LYS A 147 -9.68 -17.62 11.84
CA LYS A 147 -10.39 -18.02 10.61
C LYS A 147 -9.48 -18.25 9.42
N ALA A 148 -8.32 -17.61 9.39
CA ALA A 148 -7.36 -17.71 8.30
C ALA A 148 -6.33 -18.82 8.55
N ARG A 149 -5.66 -19.27 7.48
CA ARG A 149 -4.50 -20.15 7.59
C ARG A 149 -3.34 -19.47 8.35
N GLY A 150 -3.23 -18.20 8.24
CA GLY A 150 -2.25 -17.37 8.93
C GLY A 150 -2.29 -15.93 8.45
N ILE A 151 -1.66 -15.05 9.23
CA ILE A 151 -1.58 -13.63 8.93
C ILE A 151 -0.13 -13.19 8.97
N ARG A 152 0.24 -12.26 8.10
CA ARG A 152 1.54 -11.59 8.08
C ARG A 152 1.38 -10.13 8.46
N ARG A 153 2.38 -9.59 9.12
CA ARG A 153 2.58 -8.17 9.37
C ARG A 153 3.99 -7.84 8.91
N ILE A 154 4.13 -7.38 7.64
CA ILE A 154 5.45 -7.22 7.02
C ILE A 154 5.99 -5.80 7.27
N GLY A 155 5.10 -4.80 7.36
CA GLY A 155 5.45 -3.44 7.76
C GLY A 155 5.80 -2.50 6.61
N SER A 156 5.24 -2.78 5.42
CA SER A 156 5.28 -1.95 4.23
C SER A 156 3.97 -2.22 3.47
N ALA A 157 3.02 -1.30 3.53
CA ALA A 157 1.68 -1.49 2.99
C ALA A 157 1.70 -1.62 1.45
N ALA A 158 2.56 -0.85 0.79
CA ALA A 158 2.72 -0.94 -0.65
C ALA A 158 3.30 -2.31 -1.07
N TYR A 159 4.30 -2.83 -0.32
CA TYR A 159 4.81 -4.18 -0.58
C TYR A 159 3.78 -5.28 -0.31
N ASP A 160 2.97 -5.13 0.74
CA ASP A 160 1.90 -6.07 1.07
C ASP A 160 0.89 -6.18 -0.09
N LEU A 161 0.44 -5.04 -0.63
CA LEU A 161 -0.42 -4.96 -1.81
C LEU A 161 0.25 -5.57 -3.06
N ALA A 162 1.54 -5.30 -3.27
CA ALA A 162 2.30 -5.86 -4.38
C ALA A 162 2.43 -7.40 -4.30
N CYS A 163 2.62 -7.94 -3.09
CA CYS A 163 2.64 -9.38 -2.83
C CYS A 163 1.28 -10.04 -3.12
N VAL A 164 0.17 -9.38 -2.76
CA VAL A 164 -1.17 -9.87 -3.09
C VAL A 164 -1.40 -9.85 -4.59
N ALA A 165 -1.02 -8.77 -5.29
CA ALA A 165 -1.13 -8.68 -6.74
C ALA A 165 -0.36 -9.79 -7.48
N ALA A 166 0.80 -10.19 -6.92
CA ALA A 166 1.62 -11.27 -7.49
C ALA A 166 1.20 -12.68 -7.03
N GLY A 167 0.13 -12.80 -6.22
CA GLY A 167 -0.33 -14.09 -5.69
C GLY A 167 0.62 -14.72 -4.66
N LYS A 168 1.59 -13.98 -4.13
CA LYS A 168 2.47 -14.42 -3.03
C LYS A 168 1.74 -14.47 -1.70
N LEU A 169 0.79 -13.55 -1.50
CA LEU A 169 -0.17 -13.50 -0.40
C LEU A 169 -1.58 -13.50 -0.97
N ASP A 170 -2.57 -13.83 -0.14
CA ASP A 170 -3.91 -14.11 -0.64
C ASP A 170 -4.85 -12.90 -0.56
N ALA A 171 -4.84 -12.15 0.55
CA ALA A 171 -5.59 -10.89 0.66
C ALA A 171 -4.96 -9.96 1.70
N PHE A 172 -5.25 -8.68 1.53
CA PHE A 172 -4.79 -7.56 2.36
C PHE A 172 -5.98 -6.84 2.96
N TRP A 173 -5.84 -6.35 4.19
CA TRP A 173 -6.69 -5.32 4.77
C TRP A 173 -5.87 -4.41 5.68
N GLU A 174 -6.20 -3.14 5.73
CA GLU A 174 -5.59 -2.21 6.68
C GLU A 174 -6.47 -0.98 6.92
N LEU A 175 -6.31 -0.36 8.08
CA LEU A 175 -7.01 0.84 8.51
C LEU A 175 -6.08 2.05 8.51
N LYS A 176 -6.66 3.24 8.24
CA LYS A 176 -6.02 4.54 8.44
C LYS A 176 -4.77 4.80 7.59
N LEU A 177 -4.68 4.15 6.43
CA LEU A 177 -3.62 4.41 5.47
C LEU A 177 -3.83 5.74 4.73
N SER A 178 -2.74 6.33 4.32
CA SER A 178 -2.70 7.53 3.48
C SER A 178 -2.79 7.20 1.99
N PRO A 179 -3.11 8.17 1.12
CA PRO A 179 -3.17 7.93 -0.32
C PRO A 179 -1.86 7.39 -0.92
N TRP A 180 -0.71 7.85 -0.44
CA TRP A 180 0.60 7.45 -0.96
C TRP A 180 0.94 6.00 -0.62
N ASP A 181 0.43 5.43 0.48
CA ASP A 181 0.60 4.02 0.84
C ASP A 181 -0.10 3.07 -0.14
N VAL A 182 -1.23 3.51 -0.74
CA VAL A 182 -2.16 2.58 -1.40
C VAL A 182 -2.40 2.82 -2.89
N LYS A 183 -2.29 4.07 -3.40
CA LYS A 183 -2.76 4.37 -4.77
C LYS A 183 -2.00 3.60 -5.85
N ALA A 184 -0.70 3.34 -5.69
CA ALA A 184 0.06 2.48 -6.60
C ALA A 184 -0.41 1.02 -6.53
N GLY A 185 -0.56 0.47 -5.31
CA GLY A 185 -1.03 -0.89 -5.07
C GLY A 185 -2.43 -1.15 -5.63
N ILE A 186 -3.33 -0.17 -5.54
CA ILE A 186 -4.70 -0.26 -6.09
C ILE A 186 -4.68 -0.52 -7.60
N VAL A 187 -3.85 0.21 -8.35
CA VAL A 187 -3.72 -0.03 -9.80
C VAL A 187 -3.17 -1.43 -10.05
N ILE A 188 -2.11 -1.81 -9.34
CA ILE A 188 -1.44 -3.09 -9.54
C ILE A 188 -2.39 -4.25 -9.23
N ILE A 189 -3.16 -4.19 -8.12
CA ILE A 189 -4.17 -5.19 -7.77
C ILE A 189 -5.25 -5.31 -8.85
N LYS A 190 -5.84 -4.17 -9.28
CA LYS A 190 -6.91 -4.17 -10.28
C LYS A 190 -6.43 -4.74 -11.62
N GLU A 191 -5.24 -4.36 -12.06
CA GLU A 191 -4.64 -4.84 -13.30
C GLU A 191 -4.16 -6.30 -13.22
N ALA A 192 -3.88 -6.80 -12.01
CA ALA A 192 -3.65 -8.21 -11.74
C ALA A 192 -4.92 -9.08 -11.67
N GLY A 193 -6.10 -8.46 -11.88
CA GLY A 193 -7.41 -9.13 -11.86
C GLY A 193 -8.00 -9.28 -10.47
N GLY A 194 -7.52 -8.54 -9.49
CA GLY A 194 -8.05 -8.49 -8.14
C GLY A 194 -9.14 -7.45 -7.95
N LYS A 195 -9.78 -7.50 -6.79
CA LYS A 195 -10.76 -6.55 -6.28
C LYS A 195 -10.13 -5.67 -5.19
N VAL A 196 -10.48 -4.40 -5.18
CA VAL A 196 -10.18 -3.47 -4.09
C VAL A 196 -11.50 -2.92 -3.57
N ILE A 197 -11.66 -2.91 -2.25
CA ILE A 197 -12.73 -2.23 -1.53
C ILE A 197 -12.08 -1.12 -0.72
N GLU A 198 -12.47 0.12 -0.98
CA GLU A 198 -12.15 1.31 -0.19
C GLU A 198 -13.45 1.76 0.47
N THR A 199 -13.49 1.89 1.79
CA THR A 199 -14.73 2.21 2.52
C THR A 199 -14.45 2.93 3.82
N ASP A 200 -15.48 3.53 4.40
CA ASP A 200 -15.46 4.00 5.79
C ASP A 200 -15.72 2.83 6.75
N TYR A 201 -14.95 2.80 7.83
CA TYR A 201 -15.13 1.89 8.95
C TYR A 201 -15.07 2.68 10.27
N HIS A 202 -16.25 3.02 10.81
CA HIS A 202 -16.38 3.83 12.02
C HIS A 202 -15.60 5.16 11.97
N GLY A 203 -15.67 5.87 10.83
CA GLY A 203 -14.98 7.14 10.62
C GLY A 203 -13.53 7.01 10.16
N HIS A 204 -13.07 5.79 9.88
CA HIS A 204 -11.71 5.53 9.41
C HIS A 204 -11.70 4.93 8.00
N TYR A 205 -10.71 5.32 7.22
CA TYR A 205 -10.45 4.68 5.93
C TYR A 205 -10.04 3.23 6.14
N LEU A 206 -10.77 2.31 5.53
CA LEU A 206 -10.47 0.89 5.47
C LEU A 206 -10.27 0.48 4.02
N ILE A 207 -9.20 -0.21 3.73
CA ILE A 207 -8.94 -0.82 2.43
C ILE A 207 -8.82 -2.34 2.56
N LEU A 208 -9.39 -3.06 1.58
CA LEU A 208 -9.21 -4.49 1.39
C LEU A 208 -8.82 -4.75 -0.06
N ALA A 209 -7.96 -5.74 -0.30
CA ALA A 209 -7.54 -6.10 -1.65
C ALA A 209 -7.23 -7.60 -1.76
N GLY A 210 -7.55 -8.20 -2.92
CA GLY A 210 -7.28 -9.61 -3.20
C GLY A 210 -8.16 -10.18 -4.31
N PRO A 211 -8.26 -11.52 -4.43
CA PRO A 211 -9.23 -12.18 -5.30
C PRO A 211 -10.66 -11.77 -4.94
N VAL A 212 -11.53 -11.64 -5.95
CA VAL A 212 -12.88 -11.07 -5.78
C VAL A 212 -13.66 -11.73 -4.64
N GLU A 213 -13.83 -13.05 -4.70
CA GLU A 213 -14.62 -13.78 -3.70
C GLU A 213 -14.01 -13.74 -2.29
N LEU A 214 -12.68 -13.81 -2.19
CA LEU A 214 -11.99 -13.77 -0.90
C LEU A 214 -12.09 -12.37 -0.28
N THR A 215 -11.97 -11.33 -1.09
CA THR A 215 -12.07 -9.94 -0.62
C THR A 215 -13.49 -9.64 -0.11
N ASP A 216 -14.52 -10.15 -0.78
CA ASP A 216 -15.90 -10.00 -0.33
C ASP A 216 -16.14 -10.73 1.00
N LYS A 217 -15.68 -11.97 1.13
CA LYS A 217 -15.77 -12.73 2.40
C LYS A 217 -15.01 -12.06 3.53
N LEU A 218 -13.82 -11.56 3.25
CA LEU A 218 -13.02 -10.83 4.22
C LEU A 218 -13.75 -9.58 4.73
N TYR A 219 -14.35 -8.83 3.83
CA TYR A 219 -15.14 -7.64 4.19
C TYR A 219 -16.36 -8.00 5.04
N GLU A 220 -17.10 -9.07 4.70
CA GLU A 220 -18.24 -9.54 5.51
C GLU A 220 -17.81 -9.98 6.92
N GLU A 221 -16.65 -10.57 7.09
CA GLU A 221 -16.14 -10.93 8.41
C GLU A 221 -15.70 -9.70 9.22
N ILE A 222 -15.09 -8.70 8.58
CA ILE A 222 -14.68 -7.46 9.23
C ILE A 222 -15.90 -6.68 9.74
N LYS A 223 -16.97 -6.59 8.97
CA LYS A 223 -18.22 -5.91 9.38
C LYS A 223 -18.84 -6.47 10.65
N LYS A 224 -18.62 -7.74 10.97
CA LYS A 224 -19.16 -8.40 12.16
C LYS A 224 -18.38 -8.08 13.44
N VAL A 225 -17.18 -7.49 13.33
CA VAL A 225 -16.28 -7.36 14.48
C VAL A 225 -16.78 -6.33 15.49
N HIS A 226 -17.48 -5.30 15.03
CA HIS A 226 -18.03 -4.23 15.89
C HIS A 226 -19.53 -4.00 15.65
N SER A 227 -20.25 -5.05 15.16
CA SER A 227 -21.70 -5.04 14.97
C SER A 227 -22.45 -5.41 16.24
#